data_d464784c4d935b1c22d728ae0dc9e9bd
#
_entry.id   d464784c4d935b1c22d728ae0dc9e9bd
#
_cell.length_a   1.000
_cell.length_b   1.000
_cell.length_c   1.000
_cell.angle_alpha   90.00
_cell.angle_beta   90.00
_cell.angle_gamma   90.00
#
_symmetry.space_group_name_H-M   'P 1'
#
loop_
_entity.id
_entity.type
_entity.pdbx_description
1 polymer ?
#
loop_
_entity_poly.entity_id
_entity_poly.type
_entity_poly.pdbx_seq_one_letter_code
_entity_poly.pdbx_strand_id
1 'polypeptide(L)'
;KMLATRALRPLASLATRRPLSQLVVSVVGPDRGGLVSSVTRAIAQHDGNVVESSSFSIGPVFSMAMLVEAGADQHAALTSAVQSAVPGHSVSAHEAEECVEAPAFAAALDVSCADGVGLIARVTEFVANEGLSLSKLETKTEGAPHGGTQLFSLSGVMLSKDRVNEAKLARGFKDLELEMGVNIDMCVYDDAEAVKMAA
;
A
#
# COMPACT_ATOMS: atom_id res chain seq x y z
N LYS A 1 -41.67 23.79 -56.93
CA LYS A 1 -41.32 22.64 -56.11
C LYS A 1 -39.84 22.73 -55.76
N MET A 2 -39.55 23.26 -54.58
CA MET A 2 -38.19 23.31 -54.02
C MET A 2 -37.93 22.01 -53.22
N LEU A 3 -36.95 21.26 -53.63
CA LEU A 3 -36.43 20.10 -52.94
C LEU A 3 -35.44 20.58 -51.87
N ALA A 4 -35.78 20.38 -50.58
CA ALA A 4 -34.92 20.67 -49.45
C ALA A 4 -33.87 19.56 -49.32
N THR A 5 -32.59 19.91 -49.55
CA THR A 5 -31.44 19.04 -49.33
C THR A 5 -31.21 18.91 -47.83
N ARG A 6 -31.50 17.74 -47.28
CA ARG A 6 -31.27 17.40 -45.90
C ARG A 6 -29.76 17.15 -45.69
N ALA A 7 -29.07 18.09 -45.06
CA ALA A 7 -27.66 17.93 -44.68
C ALA A 7 -27.53 16.78 -43.66
N LEU A 8 -26.76 15.76 -44.02
CA LEU A 8 -26.33 14.70 -43.13
C LEU A 8 -25.39 15.30 -42.08
N ARG A 9 -25.80 15.25 -40.79
CA ARG A 9 -24.91 15.54 -39.66
C ARG A 9 -23.80 14.49 -39.65
N PRO A 10 -22.51 14.92 -39.51
CA PRO A 10 -21.43 13.96 -39.33
C PRO A 10 -21.67 13.19 -38.04
N LEU A 11 -21.59 11.85 -38.11
CA LEU A 11 -21.54 10.96 -36.96
C LEU A 11 -20.39 11.40 -36.07
N ALA A 12 -20.71 11.75 -34.81
CA ALA A 12 -19.72 11.98 -33.78
C ALA A 12 -18.75 10.80 -33.78
N SER A 13 -17.47 11.11 -33.92
CA SER A 13 -16.37 10.18 -33.76
C SER A 13 -16.63 9.32 -32.51
N LEU A 14 -16.77 8.01 -32.69
CA LEU A 14 -16.64 7.04 -31.62
C LEU A 14 -15.22 7.22 -31.08
N ALA A 15 -15.08 8.00 -30.00
CA ALA A 15 -13.85 8.06 -29.25
C ALA A 15 -13.55 6.62 -28.81
N THR A 16 -12.57 6.00 -29.45
CA THR A 16 -12.05 4.70 -29.07
C THR A 16 -11.64 4.85 -27.59
N ARG A 17 -12.38 4.24 -26.67
CA ARG A 17 -11.98 4.21 -25.26
C ARG A 17 -10.60 3.59 -25.23
N ARG A 18 -9.60 4.38 -24.87
CA ARG A 18 -8.24 3.90 -24.65
C ARG A 18 -8.32 2.85 -23.53
N PRO A 19 -7.63 1.71 -23.66
CA PRO A 19 -7.54 0.78 -22.56
C PRO A 19 -6.90 1.49 -21.37
N LEU A 20 -7.59 1.53 -20.26
CA LEU A 20 -7.04 2.00 -18.99
C LEU A 20 -6.16 0.88 -18.44
N SER A 21 -5.05 1.24 -17.88
CA SER A 21 -4.16 0.35 -17.13
C SER A 21 -3.79 1.00 -15.80
N GLN A 22 -3.34 0.21 -14.87
CA GLN A 22 -3.02 0.65 -13.52
C GLN A 22 -1.52 0.83 -13.36
N LEU A 23 -1.13 1.89 -12.67
CA LEU A 23 0.23 2.30 -12.39
C LEU A 23 0.38 2.60 -10.90
N VAL A 24 1.32 1.96 -10.23
CA VAL A 24 1.72 2.36 -8.87
C VAL A 24 2.77 3.45 -8.98
N VAL A 25 2.43 4.65 -8.51
CA VAL A 25 3.35 5.80 -8.43
C VAL A 25 3.78 5.99 -7.00
N SER A 26 5.08 5.98 -6.75
CA SER A 26 5.67 6.21 -5.43
C SER A 26 6.50 7.51 -5.42
N VAL A 27 6.35 8.28 -4.35
CA VAL A 27 7.05 9.55 -4.13
C VAL A 27 7.71 9.53 -2.76
N VAL A 28 9.02 9.76 -2.68
CA VAL A 28 9.77 9.79 -1.42
C VAL A 28 10.73 10.98 -1.41
N GLY A 29 10.76 11.72 -0.32
CA GLY A 29 11.68 12.85 -0.16
C GLY A 29 11.40 13.70 1.07
N PRO A 30 12.01 14.88 1.18
CA PRO A 30 11.81 15.77 2.33
C PRO A 30 10.34 16.17 2.50
N ASP A 31 9.82 16.14 3.73
CA ASP A 31 8.44 16.55 4.01
C ASP A 31 8.28 18.06 3.82
N ARG A 32 7.21 18.46 3.14
CA ARG A 32 6.81 19.86 2.98
C ARG A 32 5.32 19.99 2.69
N GLY A 33 4.73 21.11 3.09
CA GLY A 33 3.34 21.39 2.80
C GLY A 33 3.02 21.37 1.30
N GLY A 34 1.87 20.79 0.94
CA GLY A 34 1.34 20.80 -0.44
C GLY A 34 1.86 19.70 -1.36
N LEU A 35 2.65 18.73 -0.86
CA LEU A 35 3.17 17.62 -1.68
C LEU A 35 2.04 16.82 -2.31
N VAL A 36 1.09 16.35 -1.51
CA VAL A 36 -0.06 15.55 -1.99
C VAL A 36 -0.80 16.31 -3.10
N SER A 37 -1.10 17.61 -2.87
CA SER A 37 -1.82 18.39 -3.86
C SER A 37 -1.03 18.63 -5.15
N SER A 38 0.30 18.75 -5.06
CA SER A 38 1.17 18.89 -6.23
C SER A 38 1.17 17.62 -7.08
N VAL A 39 1.30 16.47 -6.42
CA VAL A 39 1.31 15.16 -7.07
C VAL A 39 -0.05 14.85 -7.71
N THR A 40 -1.14 14.96 -6.96
CA THR A 40 -2.48 14.65 -7.47
C THR A 40 -2.92 15.58 -8.59
N ARG A 41 -2.49 16.85 -8.56
CA ARG A 41 -2.72 17.80 -9.67
C ARG A 41 -1.95 17.38 -10.94
N ALA A 42 -0.71 16.95 -10.80
CA ALA A 42 0.08 16.48 -11.93
C ALA A 42 -0.55 15.22 -12.57
N ILE A 43 -1.05 14.29 -11.75
CA ILE A 43 -1.78 13.11 -12.22
C ILE A 43 -3.05 13.52 -12.98
N ALA A 44 -3.87 14.39 -12.40
CA ALA A 44 -5.12 14.84 -13.00
C ALA A 44 -4.92 15.60 -14.35
N GLN A 45 -3.82 16.34 -14.49
CA GLN A 45 -3.48 17.03 -15.74
C GLN A 45 -3.12 16.09 -16.90
N HIS A 46 -2.84 14.82 -16.60
CA HIS A 46 -2.56 13.75 -17.55
C HIS A 46 -3.67 12.69 -17.61
N ASP A 47 -4.92 13.11 -17.33
CA ASP A 47 -6.11 12.26 -17.34
C ASP A 47 -5.99 11.01 -16.45
N GLY A 48 -5.12 11.05 -15.43
CA GLY A 48 -4.96 9.99 -14.44
C GLY A 48 -5.99 10.13 -13.31
N ASN A 49 -6.52 9.00 -12.85
CA ASN A 49 -7.41 8.90 -11.71
C ASN A 49 -6.74 8.12 -10.57
N VAL A 50 -6.67 8.71 -9.38
CA VAL A 50 -6.15 8.02 -8.19
C VAL A 50 -7.24 7.10 -7.65
N VAL A 51 -7.00 5.80 -7.65
CA VAL A 51 -7.91 4.76 -7.16
C VAL A 51 -7.69 4.52 -5.67
N GLU A 52 -6.42 4.43 -5.28
CA GLU A 52 -6.01 4.18 -3.90
C GLU A 52 -4.72 4.96 -3.60
N SER A 53 -4.55 5.35 -2.35
CA SER A 53 -3.30 6.01 -1.92
C SER A 53 -3.01 5.80 -0.46
N SER A 54 -1.73 5.68 -0.14
CA SER A 54 -1.22 5.69 1.23
C SER A 54 -0.05 6.67 1.34
N SER A 55 0.00 7.42 2.44
CA SER A 55 1.11 8.34 2.70
C SER A 55 1.41 8.43 4.18
N PHE A 56 2.67 8.62 4.51
CA PHE A 56 3.14 8.77 5.87
C PHE A 56 4.44 9.58 5.91
N SER A 57 4.76 10.11 7.09
CA SER A 57 6.06 10.75 7.34
C SER A 57 6.81 10.02 8.43
N ILE A 58 8.08 9.71 8.20
CA ILE A 58 9.00 9.18 9.21
C ILE A 58 10.14 10.17 9.38
N GLY A 59 10.18 10.82 10.55
CA GLY A 59 11.08 11.92 10.79
C GLY A 59 10.90 13.05 9.76
N PRO A 60 11.93 13.50 9.06
CA PRO A 60 11.84 14.55 8.05
C PRO A 60 11.48 14.03 6.64
N VAL A 61 11.21 12.75 6.48
CA VAL A 61 10.97 12.12 5.17
C VAL A 61 9.48 11.81 5.00
N PHE A 62 8.91 12.32 3.91
CA PHE A 62 7.59 11.99 3.43
C PHE A 62 7.67 10.84 2.42
N SER A 63 6.76 9.88 2.53
CA SER A 63 6.57 8.79 1.58
C SER A 63 5.11 8.70 1.17
N MET A 64 4.85 8.44 -0.10
CA MET A 64 3.51 8.26 -0.64
C MET A 64 3.55 7.21 -1.75
N ALA A 65 2.56 6.32 -1.75
CA ALA A 65 2.28 5.39 -2.84
C ALA A 65 0.83 5.57 -3.29
N MET A 66 0.60 5.54 -4.60
CA MET A 66 -0.72 5.72 -5.20
C MET A 66 -0.93 4.72 -6.31
N LEU A 67 -2.09 4.08 -6.33
CA LEU A 67 -2.59 3.34 -7.48
C LEU A 67 -3.34 4.31 -8.40
N VAL A 68 -2.87 4.45 -9.62
CA VAL A 68 -3.39 5.41 -10.60
C VAL A 68 -3.88 4.66 -11.83
N GLU A 69 -5.11 4.92 -12.24
CA GLU A 69 -5.63 4.51 -13.54
C GLU A 69 -5.37 5.58 -14.58
N ALA A 70 -4.71 5.21 -15.67
CA ALA A 70 -4.46 6.09 -16.82
C ALA A 70 -4.37 5.28 -18.12
N GLY A 71 -4.37 5.96 -19.25
CA GLY A 71 -4.03 5.30 -20.53
C GLY A 71 -2.57 4.84 -20.51
N ALA A 72 -2.29 3.62 -20.97
CA ALA A 72 -0.93 3.07 -20.98
C ALA A 72 0.06 3.97 -21.76
N ASP A 73 -0.40 4.69 -22.78
CA ASP A 73 0.36 5.67 -23.55
C ASP A 73 0.69 6.96 -22.74
N GLN A 74 0.02 7.19 -21.60
CA GLN A 74 0.22 8.34 -20.73
C GLN A 74 1.19 8.08 -19.57
N HIS A 75 1.52 6.83 -19.25
CA HIS A 75 2.30 6.45 -18.06
C HIS A 75 3.64 7.20 -17.96
N ALA A 76 4.39 7.27 -19.06
CA ALA A 76 5.68 7.97 -19.08
C ALA A 76 5.53 9.49 -18.90
N ALA A 77 4.52 10.10 -19.54
CA ALA A 77 4.24 11.52 -19.41
C ALA A 77 3.78 11.88 -18.02
N LEU A 78 2.87 11.07 -17.43
CA LEU A 78 2.37 11.23 -16.07
C LEU A 78 3.52 11.13 -15.06
N THR A 79 4.37 10.11 -15.15
CA THR A 79 5.53 9.94 -14.26
C THR A 79 6.48 11.14 -14.34
N SER A 80 6.77 11.63 -15.55
CA SER A 80 7.61 12.82 -15.75
C SER A 80 6.97 14.09 -15.18
N ALA A 81 5.66 14.24 -15.32
CA ALA A 81 4.92 15.36 -14.75
C ALA A 81 4.94 15.35 -13.22
N VAL A 82 4.74 14.18 -12.59
CA VAL A 82 4.86 14.01 -11.14
C VAL A 82 6.28 14.36 -10.69
N GLN A 83 7.31 13.84 -11.34
CA GLN A 83 8.72 14.16 -11.02
C GLN A 83 8.99 15.67 -11.09
N SER A 84 8.44 16.34 -12.09
CA SER A 84 8.59 17.79 -12.26
C SER A 84 7.83 18.60 -11.21
N ALA A 85 6.70 18.10 -10.73
CA ALA A 85 5.88 18.74 -9.70
C ALA A 85 6.49 18.69 -8.30
N VAL A 86 7.39 17.73 -8.04
CA VAL A 86 8.04 17.51 -6.73
C VAL A 86 9.56 17.48 -6.86
N PRO A 87 10.21 18.61 -7.21
CA PRO A 87 11.67 18.66 -7.32
C PRO A 87 12.31 18.31 -5.97
N GLY A 88 13.39 17.51 -6.02
CA GLY A 88 14.11 17.03 -4.84
C GLY A 88 13.52 15.76 -4.22
N HIS A 89 12.44 15.19 -4.80
CA HIS A 89 11.89 13.89 -4.40
C HIS A 89 12.27 12.83 -5.45
N SER A 90 12.41 11.60 -4.97
CA SER A 90 12.48 10.41 -5.83
C SER A 90 11.06 10.01 -6.23
N VAL A 91 10.83 9.83 -7.52
CA VAL A 91 9.58 9.33 -8.07
C VAL A 91 9.86 8.05 -8.83
N SER A 92 9.14 7.00 -8.52
CA SER A 92 9.16 5.74 -9.28
C SER A 92 7.74 5.36 -9.70
N ALA A 93 7.63 4.65 -10.80
CA ALA A 93 6.37 4.17 -11.31
C ALA A 93 6.52 2.74 -11.82
N HIS A 94 5.57 1.88 -11.46
CA HIS A 94 5.54 0.47 -11.84
C HIS A 94 4.13 0.13 -12.34
N GLU A 95 4.03 -0.58 -13.45
CA GLU A 95 2.74 -1.11 -13.89
C GLU A 95 2.21 -2.07 -12.83
N ALA A 96 0.96 -1.90 -12.43
CA ALA A 96 0.28 -2.82 -11.56
C ALA A 96 -0.27 -3.97 -12.40
N GLU A 97 0.08 -5.20 -12.03
CA GLU A 97 -0.57 -6.38 -12.61
C GLU A 97 -2.02 -6.44 -12.13
N GLU A 98 -2.95 -6.71 -13.04
CA GLU A 98 -4.36 -6.88 -12.69
C GLU A 98 -4.56 -8.10 -11.77
N CYS A 99 -5.43 -7.92 -10.79
CA CYS A 99 -5.94 -8.90 -9.83
C CYS A 99 -4.97 -9.34 -8.73
N VAL A 100 -5.10 -8.65 -7.61
CA VAL A 100 -4.81 -9.30 -6.32
C VAL A 100 -6.01 -10.20 -5.99
N GLU A 101 -5.84 -11.51 -6.09
CA GLU A 101 -6.84 -12.45 -5.56
C GLU A 101 -7.07 -12.16 -4.08
N ALA A 102 -8.34 -12.21 -3.64
CA ALA A 102 -8.65 -12.04 -2.23
C ALA A 102 -7.88 -13.07 -1.40
N PRO A 103 -7.25 -12.68 -0.28
CA PRO A 103 -6.50 -13.61 0.55
C PRO A 103 -7.44 -14.66 1.13
N ALA A 104 -6.97 -15.90 1.21
CA ALA A 104 -7.67 -17.00 1.88
C ALA A 104 -7.49 -16.98 3.41
N PHE A 105 -6.56 -16.15 3.90
CA PHE A 105 -6.32 -15.92 5.32
C PHE A 105 -5.82 -14.49 5.54
N ALA A 106 -6.37 -13.85 6.58
CA ALA A 106 -5.89 -12.56 7.08
C ALA A 106 -5.96 -12.50 8.60
N ALA A 107 -4.95 -11.92 9.23
CA ALA A 107 -4.90 -11.75 10.68
C ALA A 107 -4.13 -10.49 11.06
N ALA A 108 -4.58 -9.80 12.12
CA ALA A 108 -3.76 -8.80 12.79
C ALA A 108 -2.64 -9.49 13.58
N LEU A 109 -1.50 -8.83 13.65
CA LEU A 109 -0.35 -9.21 14.45
C LEU A 109 0.08 -8.02 15.28
N ASP A 110 0.09 -8.15 16.59
CA ASP A 110 0.60 -7.16 17.52
C ASP A 110 1.71 -7.77 18.38
N VAL A 111 2.85 -7.11 18.43
CA VAL A 111 4.00 -7.54 19.24
C VAL A 111 4.40 -6.42 20.19
N SER A 112 4.63 -6.74 21.44
CA SER A 112 5.09 -5.78 22.44
C SER A 112 6.18 -6.38 23.35
N CYS A 113 7.23 -5.61 23.58
CA CYS A 113 8.36 -6.03 24.44
C CYS A 113 9.25 -4.84 24.85
N ALA A 114 10.27 -5.13 25.65
CA ALA A 114 11.40 -4.21 25.79
C ALA A 114 12.14 -4.10 24.45
N ASP A 115 12.58 -2.89 24.09
CA ASP A 115 13.31 -2.67 22.82
C ASP A 115 14.61 -3.45 22.77
N GLY A 116 14.90 -4.03 21.62
CA GLY A 116 16.07 -4.85 21.38
C GLY A 116 16.42 -5.00 19.91
N VAL A 117 17.67 -5.27 19.63
CA VAL A 117 18.16 -5.44 18.26
C VAL A 117 17.64 -6.74 17.66
N GLY A 118 17.11 -6.66 16.45
CA GLY A 118 16.71 -7.81 15.65
C GLY A 118 15.27 -8.30 15.89
N LEU A 119 14.47 -7.66 16.72
CA LEU A 119 13.07 -8.03 17.00
C LEU A 119 12.23 -8.12 15.72
N ILE A 120 12.27 -7.07 14.89
CA ILE A 120 11.51 -7.02 13.61
C ILE A 120 11.94 -8.19 12.73
N ALA A 121 13.27 -8.40 12.58
CA ALA A 121 13.79 -9.44 11.70
C ALA A 121 13.32 -10.85 12.12
N ARG A 122 13.34 -11.17 13.40
CA ARG A 122 12.92 -12.49 13.91
C ARG A 122 11.42 -12.72 13.72
N VAL A 123 10.60 -11.71 14.04
CA VAL A 123 9.14 -11.81 13.87
C VAL A 123 8.78 -11.95 12.40
N THR A 124 9.34 -11.12 11.53
CA THR A 124 9.03 -11.15 10.09
C THR A 124 9.58 -12.40 9.40
N GLU A 125 10.72 -12.92 9.84
CA GLU A 125 11.29 -14.21 9.39
C GLU A 125 10.34 -15.37 9.73
N PHE A 126 9.81 -15.41 10.96
CA PHE A 126 8.84 -16.42 11.36
C PHE A 126 7.57 -16.34 10.48
N VAL A 127 7.01 -15.15 10.30
CA VAL A 127 5.83 -14.92 9.45
C VAL A 127 6.08 -15.43 8.03
N ALA A 128 7.23 -15.09 7.44
CA ALA A 128 7.59 -15.52 6.10
C ALA A 128 7.77 -17.05 5.99
N ASN A 129 8.37 -17.70 7.00
CA ASN A 129 8.57 -19.15 7.03
C ASN A 129 7.26 -19.93 7.15
N GLU A 130 6.21 -19.33 7.73
CA GLU A 130 4.85 -19.91 7.74
C GLU A 130 4.07 -19.61 6.45
N GLY A 131 4.70 -19.02 5.43
CA GLY A 131 4.08 -18.74 4.12
C GLY A 131 3.14 -17.54 4.13
N LEU A 132 3.31 -16.63 5.10
CA LEU A 132 2.53 -15.42 5.24
C LEU A 132 3.28 -14.19 4.70
N SER A 133 2.56 -13.24 4.14
CA SER A 133 3.06 -11.91 3.82
C SER A 133 2.53 -10.86 4.80
N LEU A 134 3.30 -9.80 5.00
CA LEU A 134 2.86 -8.63 5.75
C LEU A 134 2.44 -7.55 4.76
N SER A 135 1.15 -7.25 4.70
CA SER A 135 0.61 -6.18 3.84
C SER A 135 0.73 -4.81 4.48
N LYS A 136 0.69 -4.76 5.80
CA LYS A 136 0.89 -3.56 6.60
C LYS A 136 1.82 -3.88 7.77
N LEU A 137 2.75 -2.97 8.05
CA LEU A 137 3.66 -3.10 9.18
C LEU A 137 3.98 -1.70 9.72
N GLU A 138 3.67 -1.49 10.98
CA GLU A 138 4.04 -0.28 11.72
C GLU A 138 4.85 -0.67 12.96
N THR A 139 5.91 0.06 13.24
CA THR A 139 6.72 -0.17 14.44
C THR A 139 6.94 1.14 15.17
N LYS A 140 6.98 1.08 16.50
CA LYS A 140 7.20 2.24 17.35
C LYS A 140 8.03 1.86 18.57
N THR A 141 8.95 2.75 18.94
CA THR A 141 9.68 2.64 20.19
C THR A 141 9.38 3.88 21.04
N GLU A 142 8.92 3.66 22.26
CA GLU A 142 8.53 4.71 23.20
C GLU A 142 9.18 4.50 24.56
N GLY A 143 9.43 5.58 25.29
CA GLY A 143 9.88 5.49 26.69
C GLY A 143 8.80 4.92 27.60
N ALA A 144 9.14 3.95 28.44
CA ALA A 144 8.22 3.40 29.41
C ALA A 144 7.72 4.50 30.38
N PRO A 145 6.42 4.48 30.79
CA PRO A 145 5.80 5.54 31.61
C PRO A 145 6.52 5.80 32.95
N HIS A 146 7.24 4.81 33.49
CA HIS A 146 7.88 4.88 34.79
C HIS A 146 9.43 4.81 34.75
N GLY A 147 10.04 5.08 33.60
CA GLY A 147 11.46 5.38 33.45
C GLY A 147 12.36 4.19 33.11
N GLY A 148 13.38 4.48 32.30
CA GLY A 148 14.58 3.67 32.11
C GLY A 148 14.56 2.65 30.97
N THR A 149 13.42 2.11 30.56
CA THR A 149 13.32 1.10 29.49
C THR A 149 12.60 1.68 28.28
N GLN A 150 13.08 1.37 27.09
CA GLN A 150 12.34 1.61 25.85
C GLN A 150 11.41 0.44 25.61
N LEU A 151 10.16 0.73 25.27
CA LEU A 151 9.15 -0.25 24.87
C LEU A 151 9.04 -0.24 23.36
N PHE A 152 9.17 -1.41 22.77
CA PHE A 152 8.95 -1.64 21.36
C PHE A 152 7.54 -2.18 21.12
N SER A 153 6.86 -1.67 20.11
CA SER A 153 5.61 -2.21 19.60
C SER A 153 5.69 -2.38 18.08
N LEU A 154 5.09 -3.47 17.60
CA LEU A 154 4.91 -3.75 16.18
C LEU A 154 3.46 -4.12 15.98
N SER A 155 2.81 -3.48 15.01
CA SER A 155 1.46 -3.84 14.57
C SER A 155 1.50 -4.10 13.07
N GLY A 156 0.83 -5.17 12.63
CA GLY A 156 0.85 -5.57 11.24
C GLY A 156 -0.40 -6.34 10.81
N VAL A 157 -0.56 -6.51 9.51
CA VAL A 157 -1.58 -7.36 8.90
C VAL A 157 -0.89 -8.46 8.11
N MET A 158 -1.14 -9.69 8.51
CA MET A 158 -0.66 -10.90 7.84
C MET A 158 -1.69 -11.39 6.84
N LEU A 159 -1.25 -11.73 5.64
CA LEU A 159 -2.08 -12.27 4.58
C LEU A 159 -1.47 -13.56 4.01
N SER A 160 -2.34 -14.48 3.56
CA SER A 160 -1.94 -15.62 2.74
C SER A 160 -2.97 -15.89 1.63
N LYS A 161 -2.49 -16.31 0.45
CA LYS A 161 -3.35 -16.83 -0.63
C LYS A 161 -3.87 -18.23 -0.32
N ASP A 162 -3.19 -18.95 0.54
CA ASP A 162 -3.53 -20.30 0.95
C ASP A 162 -4.21 -20.33 2.33
N ARG A 163 -4.97 -21.38 2.59
CA ARG A 163 -5.53 -21.62 3.93
C ARG A 163 -4.43 -21.93 4.92
N VAL A 164 -4.44 -21.27 6.04
CA VAL A 164 -3.46 -21.42 7.12
C VAL A 164 -4.01 -22.30 8.24
N ASN A 165 -3.18 -23.15 8.82
CA ASN A 165 -3.54 -23.86 10.05
C ASN A 165 -3.33 -22.92 11.25
N GLU A 166 -4.40 -22.24 11.67
CA GLU A 166 -4.38 -21.25 12.75
C GLU A 166 -3.83 -21.81 14.06
N ALA A 167 -4.18 -23.08 14.40
CA ALA A 167 -3.71 -23.71 15.63
C ALA A 167 -2.19 -24.02 15.60
N LYS A 168 -1.64 -24.31 14.41
CA LYS A 168 -0.18 -24.46 14.24
C LYS A 168 0.51 -23.10 14.33
N LEU A 169 -0.05 -22.09 13.66
CA LEU A 169 0.48 -20.73 13.66
C LEU A 169 0.49 -20.14 15.07
N ALA A 170 -0.61 -20.26 15.82
CA ALA A 170 -0.71 -19.79 17.20
C ALA A 170 0.32 -20.48 18.13
N ARG A 171 0.56 -21.77 17.94
CA ARG A 171 1.61 -22.48 18.69
C ARG A 171 3.00 -21.96 18.34
N GLY A 172 3.29 -21.76 17.06
CA GLY A 172 4.58 -21.20 16.63
C GLY A 172 4.83 -19.80 17.18
N PHE A 173 3.81 -18.94 17.25
CA PHE A 173 3.95 -17.64 17.91
C PHE A 173 4.20 -17.80 19.41
N LYS A 174 3.55 -18.77 20.07
CA LYS A 174 3.80 -19.02 21.50
C LYS A 174 5.22 -19.50 21.78
N ASP A 175 5.76 -20.32 20.90
CA ASP A 175 7.17 -20.76 20.99
C ASP A 175 8.12 -19.57 20.77
N LEU A 176 7.80 -18.69 19.81
CA LEU A 176 8.57 -17.47 19.55
C LEU A 176 8.52 -16.47 20.72
N GLU A 177 7.35 -16.31 21.36
CA GLU A 177 7.21 -15.51 22.59
C GLU A 177 8.18 -15.98 23.70
N LEU A 178 8.22 -17.31 23.92
CA LEU A 178 9.08 -17.90 24.95
C LEU A 178 10.58 -17.75 24.61
N GLU A 179 10.95 -17.91 23.33
CA GLU A 179 12.32 -17.75 22.84
C GLU A 179 12.82 -16.30 23.00
N MET A 180 11.97 -15.35 22.64
CA MET A 180 12.37 -13.94 22.54
C MET A 180 12.03 -13.12 23.81
N GLY A 181 11.19 -13.62 24.69
CA GLY A 181 10.70 -12.86 25.84
C GLY A 181 9.78 -11.69 25.44
N VAL A 182 8.96 -11.86 24.44
CA VAL A 182 8.02 -10.86 23.89
C VAL A 182 6.59 -11.30 24.11
N ASN A 183 5.62 -10.38 23.98
CA ASN A 183 4.21 -10.73 23.89
C ASN A 183 3.79 -10.63 22.43
N ILE A 184 3.08 -11.63 21.92
CA ILE A 184 2.57 -11.67 20.54
C ILE A 184 1.08 -11.98 20.60
N ASP A 185 0.27 -11.05 20.11
CA ASP A 185 -1.17 -11.22 19.97
C ASP A 185 -1.50 -11.36 18.48
N MET A 186 -2.35 -12.34 18.16
CA MET A 186 -2.86 -12.58 16.81
C MET A 186 -4.38 -12.63 16.85
N CYS A 187 -5.01 -11.84 15.97
CA CYS A 187 -6.47 -11.84 15.80
C CYS A 187 -6.80 -12.14 14.33
N VAL A 188 -7.44 -13.29 14.09
CA VAL A 188 -7.84 -13.70 12.73
C VAL A 188 -9.08 -12.90 12.32
N TYR A 189 -9.07 -12.36 11.12
CA TYR A 189 -10.21 -11.67 10.54
C TYR A 189 -11.17 -12.65 9.88
N ASP A 190 -12.45 -12.30 9.85
CA ASP A 190 -13.41 -13.05 9.04
C ASP A 190 -13.21 -12.80 7.53
N ASP A 191 -13.83 -13.63 6.66
CA ASP A 191 -13.66 -13.56 5.21
C ASP A 191 -14.01 -12.17 4.63
N ALA A 192 -14.97 -11.46 5.25
CA ALA A 192 -15.39 -10.13 4.79
C ALA A 192 -14.40 -9.04 5.21
N GLU A 193 -13.76 -9.19 6.36
CA GLU A 193 -12.72 -8.28 6.85
C GLU A 193 -11.39 -8.54 6.13
N ALA A 194 -11.06 -9.81 5.86
CA ALA A 194 -9.86 -10.20 5.14
C ALA A 194 -9.77 -9.51 3.77
N VAL A 195 -10.87 -9.45 3.02
CA VAL A 195 -10.93 -8.76 1.71
C VAL A 195 -10.67 -7.26 1.86
N LYS A 196 -11.15 -6.61 2.93
CA LYS A 196 -10.92 -5.18 3.18
C LYS A 196 -9.49 -4.87 3.60
N MET A 197 -8.80 -5.83 4.22
CA MET A 197 -7.41 -5.64 4.67
C MET A 197 -6.39 -5.91 3.56
N ALA A 198 -6.81 -6.55 2.46
CA ALA A 198 -5.99 -6.82 1.30
C ALA A 198 -6.10 -5.72 0.22
N ALA A 199 -7.14 -4.91 0.28
CA ALA A 199 -7.36 -3.74 -0.56
C ALA A 199 -6.73 -2.51 0.11
#